data_c6b891d268c98f3b06ac76930afb828a
#
_entry.id   c6b891d268c98f3b06ac76930afb828a
#
_cell.length_a   1.000
_cell.length_b   1.000
_cell.length_c   1.000
_cell.angle_alpha   90.00
_cell.angle_beta   90.00
_cell.angle_gamma   90.00
#
_symmetry.space_group_name_H-M   'P 1'
#
loop_
_entity.id
_entity.type
_entity.pdbx_description
1 polymer ?
#
loop_
_entity_poly.entity_id
_entity_poly.type
_entity_poly.pdbx_seq_one_letter_code
_entity_poly.pdbx_strand_id
1 'polypeptide(L)'
;MLAGGIIASKWFVKMEGTMNEQSIALKLDDVEFRRRRRVILTKVNLEVKKGEKWVLFGPNGIGKSTLVQMMSTRGFPSEGTVDILGNRLGKVNVFSYRNRIGLSSAELGRAFPPQEDPLDAIVTALTATTGRWRDTYTDEDYAKARSLMREFGIEYLEGKMMFKLSEGERTR
;
A
#
# COMPACT_ATOMS: atom_id res chain seq x y z
N MET A 1 20.38 -25.82 -12.18
CA MET A 1 19.91 -24.44 -12.10
C MET A 1 18.39 -24.47 -12.03
N LEU A 2 17.82 -24.49 -10.82
CA LEU A 2 16.37 -24.57 -10.62
C LEU A 2 15.79 -23.17 -10.77
N ALA A 3 15.10 -22.90 -11.87
CA ALA A 3 14.24 -21.74 -12.02
C ALA A 3 12.99 -21.99 -11.17
N GLY A 4 13.08 -21.66 -9.87
CA GLY A 4 11.97 -21.76 -8.94
C GLY A 4 10.97 -20.64 -9.19
N GLY A 5 10.07 -20.82 -10.14
CA GLY A 5 8.86 -20.03 -10.24
C GLY A 5 7.96 -20.35 -9.05
N ILE A 6 7.61 -19.32 -8.27
CA ILE A 6 6.82 -19.48 -7.05
C ILE A 6 5.37 -19.66 -7.45
N ILE A 7 4.82 -20.83 -7.20
CA ILE A 7 3.38 -21.05 -7.17
C ILE A 7 2.88 -20.41 -5.86
N ALA A 8 2.36 -19.20 -5.95
CA ALA A 8 2.02 -18.35 -4.80
C ALA A 8 0.93 -18.93 -3.87
N SER A 9 0.24 -19.98 -4.25
CA SER A 9 -0.80 -20.62 -3.42
C SER A 9 -0.31 -21.13 -2.06
N LYS A 10 1.00 -21.30 -1.88
CA LYS A 10 1.60 -21.76 -0.61
C LYS A 10 1.92 -20.64 0.40
N TRP A 11 1.78 -19.37 0.01
CA TRP A 11 2.27 -18.26 0.82
C TRP A 11 1.17 -17.38 1.41
N PHE A 12 -0.08 -17.65 1.05
CA PHE A 12 -1.24 -16.93 1.57
C PHE A 12 -1.95 -17.78 2.61
N VAL A 13 -2.09 -17.24 3.82
CA VAL A 13 -2.90 -17.83 4.89
C VAL A 13 -4.08 -16.91 5.12
N LYS A 14 -5.29 -17.42 4.88
CA LYS A 14 -6.53 -16.77 5.25
C LYS A 14 -6.74 -16.92 6.75
N MET A 15 -6.96 -15.81 7.44
CA MET A 15 -7.35 -15.83 8.84
C MET A 15 -8.89 -15.91 8.93
N GLU A 16 -9.40 -16.86 9.69
CA GLU A 16 -10.85 -16.99 9.91
C GLU A 16 -11.37 -15.76 10.64
N GLY A 17 -12.36 -15.12 10.06
CA GLY A 17 -13.07 -13.97 10.63
C GLY A 17 -14.46 -13.91 9.99
N THR A 18 -15.48 -13.88 10.84
CA THR A 18 -16.89 -13.82 10.46
C THR A 18 -17.24 -12.44 9.92
N MET A 19 -17.31 -12.29 8.60
CA MET A 19 -18.10 -11.24 7.96
C MET A 19 -18.63 -11.71 6.61
N ASN A 20 -19.92 -11.62 6.44
CA ASN A 20 -20.67 -12.09 5.28
C ASN A 20 -20.81 -10.95 4.25
N GLU A 21 -19.72 -10.62 3.52
CA GLU A 21 -19.80 -9.74 2.37
C GLU A 21 -19.17 -10.43 1.15
N GLN A 22 -20.00 -10.74 0.16
CA GLN A 22 -19.62 -11.49 -1.04
C GLN A 22 -18.80 -10.69 -2.07
N SER A 23 -18.52 -9.41 -1.83
CA SER A 23 -17.83 -8.57 -2.83
C SER A 23 -16.31 -8.74 -2.76
N ILE A 24 -15.69 -8.96 -3.92
CA ILE A 24 -14.24 -9.07 -4.08
C ILE A 24 -13.60 -7.70 -3.82
N ALA A 25 -12.65 -7.66 -2.89
CA ALA A 25 -11.85 -6.47 -2.60
C ALA A 25 -10.57 -6.44 -3.46
N LEU A 26 -9.97 -7.61 -3.71
CA LEU A 26 -8.74 -7.75 -4.48
C LEU A 26 -8.79 -9.05 -5.28
N LYS A 27 -8.41 -9.00 -6.56
CA LYS A 27 -8.20 -10.18 -7.38
C LYS A 27 -6.89 -10.05 -8.15
N LEU A 28 -6.08 -11.08 -8.08
CA LEU A 28 -4.89 -11.30 -8.89
C LEU A 28 -5.17 -12.50 -9.80
N ASP A 29 -4.92 -12.36 -11.09
CA ASP A 29 -5.17 -13.38 -12.09
C ASP A 29 -3.94 -13.54 -12.98
N ASP A 30 -3.26 -14.68 -12.84
CA ASP A 30 -2.02 -15.06 -13.51
C ASP A 30 -0.93 -13.99 -13.48
N VAL A 31 -0.80 -13.28 -12.34
CA VAL A 31 0.13 -12.17 -12.19
C VAL A 31 1.57 -12.62 -12.26
N GLU A 32 2.31 -12.04 -13.20
CA GLU A 32 3.77 -12.15 -13.28
C GLU A 32 4.42 -10.79 -13.06
N PHE A 33 5.62 -10.82 -12.50
CA PHE A 33 6.47 -9.64 -12.39
C PHE A 33 7.92 -9.95 -12.74
N ARG A 34 8.45 -9.19 -13.68
CA ARG A 34 9.84 -9.28 -14.14
C ARG A 34 10.58 -7.97 -13.87
N ARG A 35 11.80 -8.07 -13.39
CA ARG A 35 12.68 -6.92 -13.21
C ARG A 35 14.07 -7.25 -13.77
N ARG A 36 14.57 -6.43 -14.71
CA ARG A 36 15.89 -6.61 -15.35
C ARG A 36 16.12 -8.05 -15.82
N ARG A 37 15.17 -8.61 -16.59
CA ARG A 37 15.18 -9.98 -17.13
C ARG A 37 15.06 -11.11 -16.08
N ARG A 38 14.92 -10.79 -14.80
CA ARG A 38 14.67 -11.78 -13.75
C ARG A 38 13.19 -11.85 -13.44
N VAL A 39 12.63 -13.05 -13.48
CA VAL A 39 11.26 -13.31 -13.03
C VAL A 39 11.27 -13.31 -11.50
N ILE A 40 10.44 -12.48 -10.89
CA ILE A 40 10.29 -12.36 -9.44
C ILE A 40 9.01 -13.05 -8.98
N LEU A 41 7.91 -12.86 -9.72
CA LEU A 41 6.62 -13.50 -9.46
C LEU A 41 6.17 -14.23 -10.72
N THR A 42 5.59 -15.42 -10.57
CA THR A 42 5.08 -16.23 -11.66
C THR A 42 3.70 -16.74 -11.33
N LYS A 43 2.71 -16.44 -12.20
CA LYS A 43 1.34 -16.96 -12.16
C LYS A 43 0.71 -16.89 -10.76
N VAL A 44 0.80 -15.72 -10.14
CA VAL A 44 0.17 -15.49 -8.84
C VAL A 44 -1.32 -15.31 -9.02
N ASN A 45 -2.08 -16.16 -8.35
CA ASN A 45 -3.53 -16.11 -8.29
C ASN A 45 -3.97 -15.92 -6.85
N LEU A 46 -4.84 -14.94 -6.59
CA LEU A 46 -5.39 -14.64 -5.28
C LEU A 46 -6.73 -13.94 -5.43
N GLU A 47 -7.70 -14.32 -4.63
CA GLU A 47 -8.95 -13.60 -4.49
C GLU A 47 -9.18 -13.31 -3.01
N VAL A 48 -9.37 -12.04 -2.67
CA VAL A 48 -9.65 -11.56 -1.32
C VAL A 48 -11.01 -10.89 -1.32
N LYS A 49 -11.92 -11.35 -0.48
CA LYS A 49 -13.23 -10.75 -0.28
C LYS A 49 -13.16 -9.66 0.78
N LYS A 50 -14.13 -8.74 0.77
CA LYS A 50 -14.23 -7.73 1.83
C LYS A 50 -14.33 -8.40 3.20
N GLY A 51 -13.68 -7.78 4.19
CA GLY A 51 -13.65 -8.28 5.57
C GLY A 51 -12.70 -9.44 5.82
N GLU A 52 -12.14 -10.08 4.78
CA GLU A 52 -11.15 -11.13 4.98
C GLU A 52 -9.81 -10.55 5.44
N LYS A 53 -9.14 -11.30 6.32
CA LYS A 53 -7.78 -11.01 6.78
C LYS A 53 -6.84 -12.06 6.23
N TRP A 54 -5.72 -11.60 5.65
CA TRP A 54 -4.76 -12.47 5.02
C TRP A 54 -3.35 -12.20 5.51
N VAL A 55 -2.56 -13.23 5.63
CA VAL A 55 -1.13 -13.15 5.92
C VAL A 55 -0.34 -13.64 4.72
N LEU A 56 0.56 -12.81 4.23
CA LEU A 56 1.52 -13.17 3.18
C LEU A 56 2.82 -13.62 3.85
N PHE A 57 3.07 -14.93 3.83
CA PHE A 57 4.23 -15.54 4.45
C PHE A 57 5.22 -16.06 3.40
N GLY A 58 6.51 -16.08 3.70
CA GLY A 58 7.54 -16.64 2.83
C GLY A 58 8.94 -16.08 3.10
N PRO A 59 10.00 -16.70 2.56
CA PRO A 59 11.38 -16.26 2.75
C PRO A 59 11.65 -14.87 2.18
N ASN A 60 12.74 -14.25 2.64
CA ASN A 60 13.16 -12.95 2.13
C ASN A 60 13.56 -13.05 0.65
N GLY A 61 13.28 -11.99 -0.10
CA GLY A 61 13.58 -11.94 -1.54
C GLY A 61 12.60 -12.66 -2.46
N ILE A 62 11.55 -13.33 -1.93
CA ILE A 62 10.57 -14.08 -2.70
C ILE A 62 9.59 -13.22 -3.51
N GLY A 63 9.58 -11.90 -3.31
CA GLY A 63 8.67 -10.99 -4.02
C GLY A 63 7.48 -10.48 -3.21
N LYS A 64 7.41 -10.75 -1.88
CA LYS A 64 6.31 -10.29 -1.01
C LYS A 64 6.07 -8.78 -1.12
N SER A 65 7.11 -7.98 -0.95
CA SER A 65 7.01 -6.52 -1.03
C SER A 65 6.57 -6.04 -2.42
N THR A 66 7.05 -6.70 -3.48
CA THR A 66 6.63 -6.41 -4.86
C THR A 66 5.13 -6.67 -5.03
N LEU A 67 4.63 -7.76 -4.48
CA LEU A 67 3.22 -8.09 -4.55
C LEU A 67 2.37 -7.09 -3.76
N VAL A 68 2.80 -6.72 -2.55
CA VAL A 68 2.13 -5.68 -1.73
C VAL A 68 2.10 -4.33 -2.45
N GLN A 69 3.19 -3.94 -3.14
CA GLN A 69 3.22 -2.72 -3.95
C GLN A 69 2.17 -2.73 -5.07
N MET A 70 1.96 -3.85 -5.75
CA MET A 70 0.90 -3.97 -6.76
C MET A 70 -0.49 -3.89 -6.12
N MET A 71 -0.72 -4.64 -5.04
CA MET A 71 -2.00 -4.65 -4.31
C MET A 71 -2.34 -3.27 -3.73
N SER A 72 -1.35 -2.42 -3.48
CA SER A 72 -1.51 -1.04 -3.03
C SER A 72 -1.42 0.01 -4.15
N THR A 73 -1.55 -0.42 -5.42
CA THR A 73 -1.48 0.45 -6.62
C THR A 73 -0.16 1.19 -6.84
N ARG A 74 0.93 0.74 -6.21
CA ARG A 74 2.26 1.36 -6.31
C ARG A 74 3.22 0.61 -7.24
N GLY A 75 2.75 -0.42 -7.90
CA GLY A 75 3.46 -1.21 -8.90
C GLY A 75 2.48 -1.81 -9.90
N PHE A 76 2.99 -2.23 -11.06
CA PHE A 76 2.18 -2.85 -12.11
C PHE A 76 2.72 -4.25 -12.41
N PRO A 77 1.85 -5.21 -12.75
CA PRO A 77 2.29 -6.52 -13.21
C PRO A 77 2.97 -6.41 -14.58
N SER A 78 3.90 -7.33 -14.86
CA SER A 78 4.46 -7.49 -16.21
C SER A 78 3.50 -8.24 -17.13
N GLU A 79 2.78 -9.21 -16.58
CA GLU A 79 1.71 -9.99 -17.22
C GLU A 79 0.62 -10.32 -16.18
N GLY A 80 -0.54 -10.74 -16.67
CA GLY A 80 -1.71 -11.01 -15.83
C GLY A 80 -2.48 -9.75 -15.46
N THR A 81 -3.44 -9.85 -14.55
CA THR A 81 -4.30 -8.73 -14.15
C THR A 81 -4.41 -8.60 -12.63
N VAL A 82 -4.56 -7.36 -12.19
CA VAL A 82 -4.80 -6.99 -10.79
C VAL A 82 -6.04 -6.12 -10.75
N ASP A 83 -7.08 -6.58 -10.08
CA ASP A 83 -8.31 -5.83 -9.85
C ASP A 83 -8.42 -5.48 -8.36
N ILE A 84 -8.61 -4.21 -8.04
CA ILE A 84 -8.65 -3.68 -6.68
C ILE A 84 -9.91 -2.83 -6.52
N LEU A 85 -10.77 -3.20 -5.57
CA LEU A 85 -12.05 -2.52 -5.32
C LEU A 85 -12.88 -2.34 -6.60
N GLY A 86 -12.85 -3.34 -7.50
CA GLY A 86 -13.55 -3.33 -8.79
C GLY A 86 -12.83 -2.55 -9.91
N ASN A 87 -11.64 -2.00 -9.65
CA ASN A 87 -10.88 -1.23 -10.65
C ASN A 87 -9.68 -2.04 -11.14
N ARG A 88 -9.55 -2.21 -12.45
CA ARG A 88 -8.41 -2.88 -13.06
C ARG A 88 -7.19 -1.97 -13.10
N LEU A 89 -6.12 -2.39 -12.45
CA LEU A 89 -4.85 -1.69 -12.42
C LEU A 89 -4.30 -1.50 -13.85
N GLY A 90 -3.93 -0.26 -14.18
CA GLY A 90 -3.46 0.11 -15.52
C GLY A 90 -4.57 0.43 -16.54
N LYS A 91 -5.87 0.25 -16.20
CA LYS A 91 -7.01 0.66 -17.05
C LYS A 91 -7.75 1.88 -16.51
N VAL A 92 -7.65 2.14 -15.22
CA VAL A 92 -8.27 3.26 -14.52
C VAL A 92 -7.19 4.12 -13.87
N ASN A 93 -7.40 5.43 -13.78
CA ASN A 93 -6.49 6.30 -13.06
C ASN A 93 -6.42 5.89 -11.59
N VAL A 94 -5.26 5.45 -11.12
CA VAL A 94 -5.07 4.94 -9.77
C VAL A 94 -5.36 5.98 -8.68
N PHE A 95 -5.17 7.25 -8.95
CA PHE A 95 -5.44 8.34 -8.00
C PHE A 95 -6.94 8.51 -7.72
N SER A 96 -7.84 8.03 -8.59
CA SER A 96 -9.28 8.10 -8.36
C SER A 96 -9.79 7.16 -7.26
N TYR A 97 -8.98 6.16 -6.85
CA TYR A 97 -9.40 5.18 -5.84
C TYR A 97 -8.29 4.77 -4.84
N ARG A 98 -7.05 5.23 -5.06
CA ARG A 98 -5.90 4.90 -4.18
C ARG A 98 -6.09 5.40 -2.74
N ASN A 99 -6.77 6.53 -2.55
CA ASN A 99 -7.09 7.06 -1.22
C ASN A 99 -8.01 6.16 -0.38
N ARG A 100 -8.60 5.12 -0.99
CA ARG A 100 -9.39 4.08 -0.30
C ARG A 100 -8.54 2.88 0.13
N ILE A 101 -7.23 2.91 -0.13
CA ILE A 101 -6.29 1.82 0.14
C ILE A 101 -5.24 2.31 1.13
N GLY A 102 -5.30 1.81 2.35
CA GLY A 102 -4.27 2.06 3.35
C GLY A 102 -3.02 1.21 3.09
N LEU A 103 -1.85 1.80 3.19
CA LEU A 103 -0.56 1.11 3.18
C LEU A 103 0.30 1.65 4.32
N SER A 104 0.80 0.77 5.16
CA SER A 104 1.81 1.09 6.16
C SER A 104 3.08 0.28 5.88
N SER A 105 4.20 0.97 5.74
CA SER A 105 5.52 0.34 5.59
C SER A 105 6.63 1.35 5.85
N ALA A 106 7.79 0.87 6.31
CA ALA A 106 8.98 1.72 6.46
C ALA A 106 9.43 2.34 5.12
N GLU A 107 9.21 1.66 4.00
CA GLU A 107 9.51 2.21 2.66
C GLU A 107 8.63 3.41 2.33
N LEU A 108 7.32 3.33 2.66
CA LEU A 108 6.40 4.45 2.47
C LEU A 108 6.80 5.65 3.33
N GLY A 109 7.14 5.44 4.61
CA GLY A 109 7.59 6.52 5.50
C GLY A 109 8.84 7.25 4.98
N ARG A 110 9.74 6.53 4.30
CA ARG A 110 10.94 7.12 3.67
C ARG A 110 10.68 7.77 2.32
N ALA A 111 9.50 7.58 1.72
CA ALA A 111 9.15 8.19 0.43
C ALA A 111 8.68 9.65 0.55
N PHE A 112 8.40 10.13 1.76
CA PHE A 112 8.05 11.54 1.98
C PHE A 112 9.29 12.44 1.86
N PRO A 113 9.13 13.67 1.36
CA PRO A 113 10.22 14.66 1.34
C PRO A 113 10.82 14.85 2.74
N PRO A 114 12.16 14.88 2.87
CA PRO A 114 12.80 14.99 4.19
C PRO A 114 12.41 16.26 4.97
N GLN A 115 12.10 17.35 4.27
CA GLN A 115 11.73 18.65 4.85
C GLN A 115 10.22 18.79 5.08
N GLU A 116 9.42 17.81 4.69
CA GLU A 116 7.96 17.84 4.90
C GLU A 116 7.62 17.89 6.38
N ASP A 117 6.57 18.66 6.74
CA ASP A 117 5.97 18.60 8.06
C ASP A 117 5.13 17.32 8.18
N PRO A 118 5.18 16.60 9.30
CA PRO A 118 4.29 15.46 9.55
C PRO A 118 2.80 15.76 9.36
N LEU A 119 2.35 16.97 9.71
CA LEU A 119 0.97 17.40 9.46
C LEU A 119 0.67 17.46 7.96
N ASP A 120 1.58 18.03 7.15
CA ASP A 120 1.45 18.03 5.69
C ASP A 120 1.49 16.60 5.13
N ALA A 121 2.36 15.73 5.64
CA ALA A 121 2.40 14.32 5.25
C ALA A 121 1.06 13.61 5.49
N ILE A 122 0.39 13.87 6.63
CA ILE A 122 -0.91 13.27 6.95
C ILE A 122 -2.01 13.80 6.03
N VAL A 123 -2.06 15.10 5.78
CA VAL A 123 -3.11 15.68 4.93
C VAL A 123 -3.02 15.17 3.48
N THR A 124 -1.83 14.82 2.99
CA THR A 124 -1.65 14.26 1.63
C THR A 124 -2.29 12.88 1.43
N ALA A 125 -2.73 12.22 2.51
CA ALA A 125 -3.51 10.98 2.41
C ALA A 125 -4.83 11.19 1.64
N LEU A 126 -5.40 12.38 1.66
CA LEU A 126 -6.62 12.73 0.90
C LEU A 126 -6.43 12.59 -0.60
N THR A 127 -5.26 12.91 -1.11
CA THR A 127 -4.89 12.77 -2.54
C THR A 127 -4.07 11.52 -2.83
N ALA A 128 -3.75 10.73 -1.78
CA ALA A 128 -2.93 9.52 -1.86
C ALA A 128 -1.53 9.76 -2.45
N THR A 129 -0.97 10.94 -2.21
CA THR A 129 0.40 11.35 -2.59
C THR A 129 1.37 11.21 -1.42
N THR A 130 2.66 11.21 -1.71
CA THR A 130 3.73 11.25 -0.71
C THR A 130 4.43 12.60 -0.78
N GLY A 131 3.83 13.60 -0.14
CA GLY A 131 4.30 14.98 -0.11
C GLY A 131 3.31 15.96 -0.72
N ARG A 132 3.31 17.16 -0.16
CA ARG A 132 2.46 18.28 -0.56
C ARG A 132 3.04 19.01 -1.78
N TRP A 133 3.00 18.41 -2.94
CA TRP A 133 3.61 18.98 -4.15
C TRP A 133 2.94 20.28 -4.63
N ARG A 134 1.77 20.17 -5.28
CA ARG A 134 0.98 21.30 -5.81
C ARG A 134 -0.46 21.26 -5.32
N ASP A 135 -0.78 20.30 -4.46
CA ASP A 135 -2.11 20.16 -3.92
C ASP A 135 -2.40 21.25 -2.89
N THR A 136 -3.59 21.77 -2.94
CA THR A 136 -4.10 22.73 -1.93
C THR A 136 -5.10 22.02 -1.05
N TYR A 137 -4.96 22.20 0.25
CA TYR A 137 -5.84 21.63 1.27
C TYR A 137 -6.50 22.74 2.04
N THR A 138 -7.72 22.50 2.49
CA THR A 138 -8.53 23.46 3.25
C THR A 138 -8.16 23.44 4.74
N ASP A 139 -8.59 24.47 5.48
CA ASP A 139 -8.45 24.48 6.95
C ASP A 139 -9.18 23.28 7.61
N GLU A 140 -10.29 22.82 7.00
CA GLU A 140 -11.03 21.65 7.47
C GLU A 140 -10.19 20.35 7.29
N ASP A 141 -9.46 20.22 6.19
CA ASP A 141 -8.58 19.08 5.95
C ASP A 141 -7.45 19.04 6.97
N TYR A 142 -6.85 20.17 7.26
CA TYR A 142 -5.85 20.31 8.32
C TYR A 142 -6.43 20.06 9.72
N ALA A 143 -7.65 20.46 9.98
CA ALA A 143 -8.31 20.16 11.25
C ALA A 143 -8.52 18.66 11.45
N LYS A 144 -8.90 17.96 10.38
CA LYS A 144 -9.00 16.46 10.38
C LYS A 144 -7.65 15.82 10.61
N ALA A 145 -6.60 16.29 9.91
CA ALA A 145 -5.25 15.77 10.10
C ALA A 145 -4.75 15.94 11.54
N ARG A 146 -4.95 17.12 12.15
CA ARG A 146 -4.63 17.36 13.57
C ARG A 146 -5.45 16.47 14.51
N SER A 147 -6.71 16.19 14.17
CA SER A 147 -7.53 15.27 14.96
C SER A 147 -6.95 13.86 14.96
N LEU A 148 -6.48 13.38 13.82
CA LEU A 148 -5.78 12.10 13.72
C LEU A 148 -4.48 12.12 14.52
N MET A 149 -3.67 13.20 14.41
CA MET A 149 -2.44 13.31 15.21
C MET A 149 -2.72 13.17 16.71
N ARG A 150 -3.80 13.78 17.24
CA ARG A 150 -4.20 13.63 18.65
C ARG A 150 -4.63 12.20 18.97
N GLU A 151 -5.40 11.57 18.09
CA GLU A 151 -5.85 10.19 18.27
C GLU A 151 -4.67 9.20 18.39
N PHE A 152 -3.61 9.44 17.59
CA PHE A 152 -2.39 8.63 17.62
C PHE A 152 -1.34 9.11 18.63
N GLY A 153 -1.60 10.21 19.37
CA GLY A 153 -0.68 10.78 20.36
C GLY A 153 0.62 11.29 19.75
N ILE A 154 0.55 11.87 18.56
CA ILE A 154 1.71 12.37 17.79
C ILE A 154 1.63 13.86 17.46
N GLU A 155 0.73 14.63 18.09
CA GLU A 155 0.59 16.08 17.87
C GLU A 155 1.88 16.87 18.15
N TYR A 156 2.74 16.35 19.01
CA TYR A 156 4.06 16.92 19.30
C TYR A 156 5.03 16.89 18.12
N LEU A 157 4.66 16.23 17.03
CA LEU A 157 5.43 16.16 15.78
C LEU A 157 5.11 17.30 14.82
N GLU A 158 3.98 17.99 14.99
CA GLU A 158 3.62 19.17 14.16
C GLU A 158 4.73 20.23 14.25
N GLY A 159 5.12 20.79 13.12
CA GLY A 159 6.21 21.76 13.02
C GLY A 159 7.62 21.14 13.01
N LYS A 160 7.74 19.84 13.13
CA LYS A 160 9.01 19.13 12.89
C LYS A 160 9.20 18.86 11.41
N MET A 161 10.36 18.33 11.06
CA MET A 161 10.65 17.86 9.69
C MET A 161 10.78 16.35 9.68
N MET A 162 10.28 15.68 8.64
CA MET A 162 10.31 14.22 8.51
C MET A 162 11.69 13.61 8.75
N PHE A 163 12.78 14.27 8.33
CA PHE A 163 14.13 13.75 8.54
C PHE A 163 14.60 13.74 10.00
N LYS A 164 13.96 14.53 10.88
CA LYS A 164 14.25 14.61 12.31
C LYS A 164 13.52 13.56 13.14
N LEU A 165 12.58 12.84 12.52
CA LEU A 165 11.79 11.82 13.20
C LEU A 165 12.58 10.53 13.34
N SER A 166 12.44 9.87 14.50
CA SER A 166 12.86 8.49 14.65
C SER A 166 12.08 7.55 13.73
N GLU A 167 12.59 6.36 13.47
CA GLU A 167 11.89 5.37 12.63
C GLU A 167 10.51 5.00 13.25
N GLY A 168 10.43 4.93 14.59
CA GLY A 168 9.17 4.68 15.28
C GLY A 168 8.15 5.81 15.14
N GLU A 169 8.59 7.08 15.26
CA GLU A 169 7.73 8.25 15.03
C GLU A 169 7.24 8.33 13.57
N ARG A 170 8.10 7.94 12.62
CA ARG A 170 7.78 7.96 11.19
C ARG A 170 6.80 6.84 10.78
N THR A 171 6.77 5.75 11.53
CA THR A 171 5.92 4.58 11.23
C THR A 171 4.56 4.65 11.93
N ARG A 172 4.44 5.47 12.96
CA ARG A 172 3.20 5.68 13.71
C ARG A 172 2.25 6.57 12.95
#